data_8a0e2b9775c83ad23541d01309d55fb2
#
_entry.id   8a0e2b9775c83ad23541d01309d55fb2
#
_cell.length_a   1.000
_cell.length_b   1.000
_cell.length_c   1.000
_cell.angle_alpha   90.00
_cell.angle_beta   90.00
_cell.angle_gamma   90.00
#
_symmetry.space_group_name_H-M   'P 1'
#
loop_
_entity.id
_entity.type
_entity.pdbx_description
1 polymer ?
#
loop_
_entity_poly.entity_id
_entity_poly.type
_entity_poly.pdbx_seq_one_letter_code
_entity_poly.pdbx_strand_id
1 'polypeptide(L)'
;DKNDERLKGVEKKFDDVVAREQVDRINADLTRLQGVIEDHNRRMASLSVAEGAGVITPEAAEHRKAFARFIRKGVDADLRDMEIKAALRTDSDPDGGYVTPVELDQQITRVQGLYSSMRRLARVVLVGSATFKRLHNMGGATSGWVGETDARTETNTPVLKEQAYPTMELFANPATTQGILDDASVNIEAWLAEEVGIAFDEMEGAAFVSGNGVARPRGFLSYTAVANASYAWEKIGYVASGAAADFASSNPSDQFIDLIHALKPGYRQNATFLMNDLTLSKIRKFKTTTGEYLWQPSLQAGAPSQLLGYRVETDDSMPDVAANALSVAFADFRRGYIITDRMGVRVLRDPFSAKPYVMFYTTKRVGGGVQDFAAIKLMKIATS
;
A
#
# COMPACT_ATOMS: atom_id res chain seq x y z
N ASP A 1 79.95 28.42 16.52
CA ASP A 1 80.00 29.80 16.68
C ASP A 1 79.04 30.64 15.76
N LYS A 2 79.54 31.71 15.09
CA LYS A 2 78.67 32.64 14.34
C LYS A 2 77.89 32.00 13.14
N ASN A 3 78.39 30.91 12.60
CA ASN A 3 77.76 30.14 11.52
C ASN A 3 76.62 29.25 12.00
N ASP A 4 76.71 28.70 13.22
CA ASP A 4 75.66 27.88 13.81
C ASP A 4 74.41 28.70 14.18
N GLU A 5 74.61 29.94 14.65
CA GLU A 5 73.47 30.84 14.90
C GLU A 5 72.74 31.27 13.61
N ARG A 6 73.50 31.44 12.53
CA ARG A 6 72.91 31.74 11.19
C ARG A 6 72.15 30.53 10.63
N LEU A 7 72.66 29.30 10.80
CA LEU A 7 71.92 28.08 10.37
C LEU A 7 70.60 27.90 11.15
N LYS A 8 70.63 28.03 12.49
CA LYS A 8 69.43 27.97 13.32
C LYS A 8 68.42 29.09 13.03
N GLY A 9 68.91 30.25 12.61
CA GLY A 9 68.01 31.35 12.19
C GLY A 9 67.38 31.11 10.84
N VAL A 10 68.01 30.36 9.92
CA VAL A 10 67.49 29.99 8.63
C VAL A 10 66.50 28.80 8.77
N GLU A 11 66.82 27.81 9.58
CA GLU A 11 65.91 26.69 9.89
C GLU A 11 64.59 27.17 10.51
N LYS A 12 64.67 28.09 11.49
CA LYS A 12 63.46 28.69 12.10
C LYS A 12 62.58 29.47 11.10
N LYS A 13 63.22 30.13 10.11
CA LYS A 13 62.49 30.81 9.07
C LYS A 13 61.84 29.87 8.04
N PHE A 14 62.47 28.71 7.77
CA PHE A 14 61.89 27.70 6.89
C PHE A 14 60.70 26.98 7.54
N ASP A 15 60.78 26.66 8.84
CA ASP A 15 59.67 26.06 9.57
C ASP A 15 58.48 26.99 9.63
N ASP A 16 58.66 28.31 9.84
CA ASP A 16 57.59 29.30 9.84
C ASP A 16 56.94 29.48 8.45
N VAL A 17 57.70 29.34 7.36
CA VAL A 17 57.21 29.44 6.00
C VAL A 17 56.42 28.21 5.60
N VAL A 18 56.91 27.01 5.95
CA VAL A 18 56.24 25.73 5.71
C VAL A 18 54.92 25.64 6.50
N ALA A 19 54.90 26.09 7.75
CA ALA A 19 53.72 26.14 8.58
C ALA A 19 52.65 27.11 8.01
N ARG A 20 53.06 28.28 7.51
CA ARG A 20 52.17 29.23 6.85
C ARG A 20 51.59 28.67 5.55
N GLU A 21 52.41 28.04 4.71
CA GLU A 21 51.95 27.41 3.48
C GLU A 21 50.96 26.26 3.72
N GLN A 22 51.12 25.48 4.77
CA GLN A 22 50.18 24.46 5.21
C GLN A 22 48.87 25.05 5.71
N VAL A 23 48.90 26.13 6.49
CA VAL A 23 47.70 26.84 6.95
C VAL A 23 46.95 27.49 5.79
N ASP A 24 47.66 28.06 4.82
CA ASP A 24 47.04 28.65 3.64
C ASP A 24 46.36 27.58 2.75
N ARG A 25 46.95 26.39 2.60
CA ARG A 25 46.37 25.23 1.94
C ARG A 25 45.10 24.75 2.66
N ILE A 26 45.16 24.62 3.98
CA ILE A 26 44.00 24.22 4.79
C ILE A 26 42.87 25.25 4.67
N ASN A 27 43.19 26.53 4.69
CA ASN A 27 42.16 27.57 4.51
C ASN A 27 41.57 27.56 3.10
N ALA A 28 42.38 27.31 2.07
CA ALA A 28 41.90 27.16 0.70
C ALA A 28 40.97 25.93 0.53
N ASP A 29 41.35 24.80 1.15
CA ASP A 29 40.54 23.59 1.14
C ASP A 29 39.23 23.75 1.95
N LEU A 30 39.27 24.46 3.08
CA LEU A 30 38.06 24.82 3.85
C LEU A 30 37.11 25.68 3.04
N THR A 31 37.64 26.72 2.35
CA THR A 31 36.82 27.59 1.50
C THR A 31 36.20 26.80 0.32
N ARG A 32 36.97 25.86 -0.26
CA ARG A 32 36.50 24.99 -1.32
C ARG A 32 35.41 24.03 -0.82
N LEU A 33 35.56 23.44 0.35
CA LEU A 33 34.57 22.58 0.99
C LEU A 33 33.28 23.35 1.32
N GLN A 34 33.39 24.58 1.81
CA GLN A 34 32.24 25.44 2.03
C GLN A 34 31.47 25.72 0.72
N GLY A 35 32.18 26.00 -0.38
CA GLY A 35 31.55 26.18 -1.69
C GLY A 35 30.83 24.91 -2.21
N VAL A 36 31.41 23.74 -1.98
CA VAL A 36 30.76 22.46 -2.33
C VAL A 36 29.52 22.21 -1.49
N ILE A 37 29.54 22.52 -0.20
CA ILE A 37 28.38 22.40 0.70
C ILE A 37 27.27 23.38 0.27
N GLU A 38 27.62 24.61 -0.08
CA GLU A 38 26.63 25.58 -0.58
C GLU A 38 26.01 25.16 -1.92
N ASP A 39 26.82 24.62 -2.84
CA ASP A 39 26.33 24.10 -4.12
C ASP A 39 25.44 22.84 -3.92
N HIS A 40 25.80 21.98 -2.99
CA HIS A 40 24.98 20.83 -2.62
C HIS A 40 23.64 21.25 -2.02
N ASN A 41 23.67 22.24 -1.13
CA ASN A 41 22.43 22.81 -0.55
C ASN A 41 21.56 23.50 -1.61
N ARG A 42 22.15 24.21 -2.59
CA ARG A 42 21.41 24.78 -3.72
C ARG A 42 20.79 23.69 -4.61
N ARG A 43 21.50 22.62 -4.90
CA ARG A 43 20.97 21.49 -5.68
C ARG A 43 19.86 20.77 -4.94
N MET A 44 19.99 20.56 -3.63
CA MET A 44 18.94 20.00 -2.78
C MET A 44 17.70 20.90 -2.76
N ALA A 45 17.87 22.20 -2.66
CA ALA A 45 16.76 23.15 -2.72
C ALA A 45 16.10 23.19 -4.11
N SER A 46 16.86 23.02 -5.21
CA SER A 46 16.29 22.99 -6.57
C SER A 46 15.58 21.66 -6.88
N LEU A 47 16.03 20.54 -6.32
CA LEU A 47 15.38 19.25 -6.45
C LEU A 47 14.03 19.21 -5.70
N SER A 48 13.96 19.85 -4.52
CA SER A 48 12.71 19.97 -3.76
C SER A 48 11.63 20.81 -4.48
N VAL A 49 12.05 21.72 -5.36
CA VAL A 49 11.15 22.56 -6.19
C VAL A 49 10.71 21.80 -7.47
N ALA A 50 11.54 20.87 -7.98
CA ALA A 50 11.26 20.15 -9.23
C ALA A 50 10.32 18.95 -9.06
N GLU A 51 10.20 18.38 -7.86
CA GLU A 51 9.41 17.16 -7.60
C GLU A 51 7.97 17.42 -7.11
N GLY A 52 7.47 18.65 -7.12
CA GLY A 52 6.07 18.92 -6.72
C GLY A 52 5.77 18.61 -5.24
N ALA A 53 6.80 18.49 -4.41
CA ALA A 53 6.64 18.44 -2.97
C ALA A 53 6.11 19.80 -2.52
N GLY A 54 4.90 19.82 -1.98
CA GLY A 54 4.25 21.02 -1.47
C GLY A 54 5.23 21.82 -0.61
N VAL A 55 5.19 23.14 -0.74
CA VAL A 55 6.02 24.06 0.03
C VAL A 55 5.88 23.70 1.50
N ILE A 56 6.93 23.09 2.07
CA ILE A 56 6.97 22.82 3.51
C ILE A 56 6.94 24.18 4.18
N THR A 57 5.85 24.51 4.84
CA THR A 57 5.75 25.75 5.58
C THR A 57 6.79 25.76 6.70
N PRO A 58 7.34 26.92 7.09
CA PRO A 58 8.30 27.00 8.19
C PRO A 58 7.79 26.34 9.47
N GLU A 59 6.47 26.39 9.70
CA GLU A 59 5.77 25.76 10.83
C GLU A 59 5.82 24.22 10.76
N ALA A 60 5.63 23.64 9.59
CA ALA A 60 5.75 22.18 9.38
C ALA A 60 7.20 21.68 9.58
N ALA A 61 8.20 22.48 9.19
CA ALA A 61 9.60 22.15 9.44
C ALA A 61 9.97 22.22 10.94
N GLU A 62 9.40 23.15 11.68
CA GLU A 62 9.59 23.25 13.14
C GLU A 62 8.90 22.11 13.88
N HIS A 63 7.67 21.76 13.48
CA HIS A 63 6.94 20.63 14.02
C HIS A 63 7.69 19.31 13.81
N ARG A 64 8.23 19.10 12.63
CA ARG A 64 9.05 17.92 12.31
C ARG A 64 10.31 17.82 13.19
N LYS A 65 11.00 18.95 13.46
CA LYS A 65 12.13 18.98 14.38
C LYS A 65 11.74 18.68 15.83
N ALA A 66 10.61 19.21 16.29
CA ALA A 66 10.07 18.96 17.61
C ALA A 66 9.68 17.49 17.79
N PHE A 67 9.05 16.90 16.77
CA PHE A 67 8.66 15.50 16.76
C PHE A 67 9.87 14.54 16.73
N ALA A 68 10.89 14.83 15.93
CA ALA A 68 12.13 14.06 15.94
C ALA A 68 12.86 14.11 17.31
N ARG A 69 12.76 15.24 18.01
CA ARG A 69 13.25 15.40 19.37
C ARG A 69 12.43 14.60 20.39
N PHE A 70 11.11 14.57 20.23
CA PHE A 70 10.21 13.76 21.04
C PHE A 70 10.53 12.26 20.90
N ILE A 71 10.69 11.75 19.68
CA ILE A 71 11.03 10.34 19.41
C ILE A 71 12.39 9.99 20.05
N ARG A 72 13.40 10.83 19.86
CA ARG A 72 14.77 10.53 20.34
C ARG A 72 14.93 10.67 21.85
N LYS A 73 14.40 11.73 22.46
CA LYS A 73 14.70 12.12 23.85
C LYS A 73 13.47 12.12 24.77
N GLY A 74 12.27 11.88 24.24
CA GLY A 74 11.03 11.93 25.03
C GLY A 74 10.66 13.32 25.56
N VAL A 75 11.23 14.39 24.97
CA VAL A 75 10.92 15.77 25.36
C VAL A 75 9.70 16.24 24.57
N ASP A 76 8.57 16.42 25.24
CA ASP A 76 7.27 16.74 24.68
C ASP A 76 6.85 18.23 24.81
N ALA A 77 7.65 19.05 25.53
CA ALA A 77 7.28 20.42 25.85
C ALA A 77 7.02 21.28 24.60
N ASP A 78 7.92 21.25 23.62
CA ASP A 78 7.79 22.04 22.41
C ASP A 78 6.66 21.51 21.49
N LEU A 79 6.39 20.21 21.54
CA LEU A 79 5.37 19.54 20.72
C LEU A 79 3.95 19.87 21.26
N ARG A 80 3.76 19.79 22.57
CA ARG A 80 2.50 20.16 23.26
C ARG A 80 2.10 21.61 22.99
N ASP A 81 3.05 22.54 23.03
CA ASP A 81 2.77 23.95 22.78
C ASP A 81 2.32 24.22 21.34
N MET A 82 2.84 23.45 20.37
CA MET A 82 2.41 23.54 18.98
C MET A 82 1.04 22.86 18.77
N GLU A 83 0.78 21.73 19.41
CA GLU A 83 -0.50 21.02 19.37
C GLU A 83 -1.62 21.82 20.02
N ILE A 84 -1.36 22.47 21.16
CA ILE A 84 -2.31 23.36 21.83
C ILE A 84 -2.67 24.57 20.94
N LYS A 85 -1.69 25.13 20.23
CA LYS A 85 -1.95 26.22 19.28
C LYS A 85 -2.76 25.76 18.07
N ALA A 86 -2.60 24.51 17.62
CA ALA A 86 -3.39 23.91 16.56
C ALA A 86 -4.81 23.56 17.02
N ALA A 87 -4.97 23.07 18.26
CA ALA A 87 -6.27 22.74 18.87
C ALA A 87 -7.13 23.99 19.10
N LEU A 88 -6.53 25.14 19.38
CA LEU A 88 -7.24 26.42 19.52
C LEU A 88 -7.78 26.96 18.16
N ARG A 89 -7.47 26.35 17.04
CA ARG A 89 -7.93 26.74 15.69
C ARG A 89 -8.96 25.81 15.05
N THR A 90 -9.21 24.65 15.58
CA THR A 90 -10.20 23.70 15.08
C THR A 90 -11.24 23.43 16.12
N ASP A 91 -12.45 23.88 15.85
CA ASP A 91 -13.69 23.69 16.59
C ASP A 91 -14.07 22.21 16.54
N SER A 92 -13.51 21.35 17.41
CA SER A 92 -14.03 20.00 17.67
C SER A 92 -13.38 19.29 18.87
N ASP A 93 -14.21 19.00 19.81
CA ASP A 93 -14.23 18.01 20.90
C ASP A 93 -13.00 17.79 21.82
N PRO A 94 -13.22 17.86 23.18
CA PRO A 94 -12.17 17.88 24.18
C PRO A 94 -11.63 16.52 24.62
N ASP A 95 -11.86 15.42 23.92
CA ASP A 95 -11.34 14.10 24.28
C ASP A 95 -10.12 13.68 23.44
N GLY A 96 -8.94 14.12 23.89
CA GLY A 96 -7.68 13.38 23.93
C GLY A 96 -7.22 12.53 22.72
N GLY A 97 -7.39 12.96 21.47
CA GLY A 97 -6.77 12.30 20.35
C GLY A 97 -5.35 12.85 20.10
N TYR A 98 -4.29 12.09 20.42
CA TYR A 98 -2.97 12.38 19.91
C TYR A 98 -3.03 12.41 18.38
N VAL A 99 -2.93 13.61 17.81
CA VAL A 99 -2.86 13.78 16.35
C VAL A 99 -1.48 13.32 15.92
N THR A 100 -1.41 12.20 15.19
CA THR A 100 -0.18 11.80 14.49
C THR A 100 0.23 12.93 13.57
N PRO A 101 1.52 13.28 13.49
CA PRO A 101 2.00 14.25 12.53
C PRO A 101 1.54 13.85 11.12
N VAL A 102 0.90 14.78 10.43
CA VAL A 102 0.38 14.56 9.06
C VAL A 102 1.49 14.04 8.11
N GLU A 103 2.72 14.46 8.35
CA GLU A 103 3.88 14.06 7.54
C GLU A 103 4.25 12.58 7.72
N LEU A 104 4.20 12.03 8.94
CA LEU A 104 4.49 10.61 9.17
C LEU A 104 3.38 9.74 8.57
N ASP A 105 2.12 10.16 8.70
CA ASP A 105 0.98 9.47 8.11
C ASP A 105 1.07 9.45 6.58
N GLN A 106 1.44 10.57 5.95
CA GLN A 106 1.65 10.64 4.51
C GLN A 106 2.78 9.71 4.03
N GLN A 107 3.87 9.62 4.77
CA GLN A 107 4.97 8.73 4.43
C GLN A 107 4.54 7.26 4.45
N ILE A 108 3.90 6.81 5.52
CA ILE A 108 3.42 5.43 5.64
C ILE A 108 2.36 5.11 4.58
N THR A 109 1.42 6.02 4.35
CA THR A 109 0.38 5.83 3.32
C THR A 109 1.00 5.71 1.93
N ARG A 110 2.02 6.51 1.62
CA ARG A 110 2.73 6.48 0.33
C ARG A 110 3.44 5.14 0.10
N VAL A 111 4.13 4.61 1.11
CA VAL A 111 4.81 3.31 1.04
C VAL A 111 3.81 2.18 0.87
N GLN A 112 2.71 2.16 1.64
CA GLN A 112 1.65 1.16 1.49
C GLN A 112 1.07 1.11 0.08
N GLY A 113 0.88 2.27 -0.56
CA GLY A 113 0.36 2.36 -1.93
C GLY A 113 1.25 1.68 -2.98
N LEU A 114 2.52 1.49 -2.70
CA LEU A 114 3.48 0.83 -3.60
C LEU A 114 3.43 -0.70 -3.52
N TYR A 115 3.13 -1.27 -2.36
CA TYR A 115 3.25 -2.72 -2.12
C TYR A 115 1.92 -3.49 -2.19
N SER A 116 0.77 -2.85 -2.01
CA SER A 116 -0.54 -3.53 -2.08
C SER A 116 -1.13 -3.52 -3.47
N SER A 117 -1.21 -4.68 -4.13
CA SER A 117 -1.90 -4.84 -5.41
C SER A 117 -3.40 -4.55 -5.28
N MET A 118 -4.03 -5.01 -4.20
CA MET A 118 -5.45 -4.80 -3.93
C MET A 118 -5.83 -3.34 -3.73
N ARG A 119 -4.98 -2.52 -3.09
CA ARG A 119 -5.23 -1.08 -2.94
C ARG A 119 -5.22 -0.32 -4.26
N ARG A 120 -4.44 -0.77 -5.24
CA ARG A 120 -4.41 -0.19 -6.60
C ARG A 120 -5.63 -0.59 -7.42
N LEU A 121 -6.13 -1.80 -7.22
CA LEU A 121 -7.21 -2.38 -8.01
C LEU A 121 -8.59 -2.05 -7.44
N ALA A 122 -8.76 -2.13 -6.12
CA ALA A 122 -10.03 -1.95 -5.42
C ALA A 122 -10.40 -0.46 -5.24
N ARG A 123 -11.64 -0.22 -4.84
CA ARG A 123 -12.11 1.11 -4.48
C ARG A 123 -11.79 1.40 -3.01
N VAL A 124 -10.99 2.42 -2.75
CA VAL A 124 -10.71 2.91 -1.38
C VAL A 124 -11.67 4.04 -1.03
N VAL A 125 -12.26 3.99 0.16
CA VAL A 125 -13.19 5.00 0.70
C VAL A 125 -12.77 5.36 2.12
N LEU A 126 -12.58 6.65 2.38
CA LEU A 126 -12.35 7.17 3.73
C LEU A 126 -13.68 7.27 4.47
N VAL A 127 -13.73 6.75 5.71
CA VAL A 127 -14.94 6.70 6.53
C VAL A 127 -14.67 7.23 7.94
N GLY A 128 -15.62 8.02 8.47
CA GLY A 128 -15.55 8.55 9.84
C GLY A 128 -16.10 7.60 10.91
N SER A 129 -16.92 6.61 10.52
CA SER A 129 -17.62 5.71 11.44
C SER A 129 -16.92 4.35 11.57
N ALA A 130 -17.21 3.60 12.63
CA ALA A 130 -16.67 2.26 12.87
C ALA A 130 -17.16 1.23 11.84
N THR A 131 -18.30 1.46 11.21
CA THR A 131 -18.88 0.57 10.21
C THR A 131 -19.42 1.39 9.05
N PHE A 132 -18.95 1.09 7.85
CA PHE A 132 -19.50 1.67 6.63
C PHE A 132 -20.64 0.78 6.13
N LYS A 133 -21.81 1.36 5.85
CA LYS A 133 -22.97 0.64 5.34
C LYS A 133 -23.32 1.14 3.95
N ARG A 134 -23.67 0.22 3.08
CA ARG A 134 -24.07 0.52 1.71
C ARG A 134 -25.32 -0.24 1.33
N LEU A 135 -26.24 0.45 0.67
CA LEU A 135 -27.43 -0.17 0.09
C LEU A 135 -27.14 -0.62 -1.34
N HIS A 136 -27.51 -1.84 -1.63
CA HIS A 136 -27.42 -2.44 -2.97
C HIS A 136 -28.83 -2.68 -3.50
N ASN A 137 -29.07 -2.25 -4.73
CA ASN A 137 -30.30 -2.59 -5.44
C ASN A 137 -30.14 -3.97 -6.07
N MET A 138 -30.90 -4.93 -5.60
CA MET A 138 -30.91 -6.31 -6.10
C MET A 138 -31.67 -6.47 -7.43
N GLY A 139 -32.25 -5.39 -7.94
CA GLY A 139 -33.14 -5.46 -9.07
C GLY A 139 -34.52 -6.03 -8.70
N GLY A 140 -35.14 -6.75 -9.59
CA GLY A 140 -36.40 -7.38 -9.38
C GLY A 140 -37.61 -6.57 -9.95
N ALA A 141 -37.38 -5.32 -10.39
CA ALA A 141 -38.40 -4.62 -11.13
C ALA A 141 -38.68 -5.36 -12.45
N THR A 142 -39.94 -5.67 -12.71
CA THR A 142 -40.39 -6.26 -13.98
C THR A 142 -41.18 -5.23 -14.77
N SER A 143 -41.05 -5.28 -16.09
CA SER A 143 -41.80 -4.47 -17.02
C SER A 143 -42.46 -5.37 -18.07
N GLY A 144 -43.64 -5.00 -18.57
CA GLY A 144 -44.31 -5.75 -19.59
C GLY A 144 -44.84 -4.83 -20.71
N TRP A 145 -44.95 -5.37 -21.91
CA TRP A 145 -45.63 -4.71 -23.02
C TRP A 145 -47.15 -4.95 -22.88
N VAL A 146 -47.92 -3.94 -23.09
CA VAL A 146 -49.36 -3.97 -22.92
C VAL A 146 -50.00 -3.37 -24.16
N GLY A 147 -51.03 -4.00 -24.69
CA GLY A 147 -51.91 -3.46 -25.73
C GLY A 147 -52.75 -2.30 -25.18
N GLU A 148 -53.42 -1.60 -26.10
CA GLU A 148 -54.21 -0.41 -25.75
C GLU A 148 -55.34 -0.71 -24.77
N THR A 149 -55.97 -1.87 -24.91
CA THR A 149 -57.18 -2.29 -24.13
C THR A 149 -56.89 -3.31 -23.04
N ASP A 150 -55.62 -3.76 -22.90
CA ASP A 150 -55.25 -4.81 -21.95
C ASP A 150 -55.12 -4.29 -20.51
N ALA A 151 -55.43 -5.14 -19.55
CA ALA A 151 -55.31 -4.84 -18.15
C ALA A 151 -53.81 -4.71 -17.75
N ARG A 152 -53.48 -3.67 -17.02
CA ARG A 152 -52.13 -3.44 -16.46
C ARG A 152 -52.07 -4.09 -15.09
N THR A 153 -51.38 -5.23 -15.03
CA THR A 153 -51.12 -5.95 -13.77
C THR A 153 -49.97 -5.30 -12.99
N GLU A 154 -50.01 -5.40 -11.67
CA GLU A 154 -48.95 -4.95 -10.80
C GLU A 154 -47.64 -5.68 -11.15
N THR A 155 -46.54 -4.93 -11.21
CA THR A 155 -45.21 -5.44 -11.48
C THR A 155 -44.37 -5.47 -10.20
N ASN A 156 -43.34 -6.37 -10.14
CA ASN A 156 -42.51 -6.50 -8.97
C ASN A 156 -41.72 -5.21 -8.66
N THR A 157 -41.62 -4.89 -7.38
CA THR A 157 -40.85 -3.74 -6.86
C THR A 157 -39.37 -4.14 -6.67
N PRO A 158 -38.39 -3.26 -6.93
CA PRO A 158 -37.01 -3.55 -6.68
C PRO A 158 -36.72 -3.76 -5.19
N VAL A 159 -35.84 -4.72 -4.88
CA VAL A 159 -35.46 -5.07 -3.51
C VAL A 159 -34.10 -4.43 -3.19
N LEU A 160 -34.03 -3.74 -2.04
CA LEU A 160 -32.80 -3.17 -1.51
C LEU A 160 -32.22 -4.09 -0.44
N LYS A 161 -30.91 -4.28 -0.47
CA LYS A 161 -30.16 -5.03 0.55
C LYS A 161 -29.05 -4.16 1.13
N GLU A 162 -28.93 -4.15 2.47
CA GLU A 162 -27.85 -3.46 3.16
C GLU A 162 -26.66 -4.38 3.33
N GLN A 163 -25.47 -3.87 3.04
CA GLN A 163 -24.20 -4.54 3.31
C GLN A 163 -23.32 -3.66 4.18
N ALA A 164 -22.76 -4.25 5.24
CA ALA A 164 -21.95 -3.57 6.24
C ALA A 164 -20.47 -3.98 6.11
N TYR A 165 -19.57 -3.00 6.22
CA TYR A 165 -18.13 -3.16 6.17
C TYR A 165 -17.54 -2.58 7.46
N PRO A 166 -17.34 -3.41 8.50
CA PRO A 166 -16.74 -2.96 9.75
C PRO A 166 -15.25 -2.66 9.55
N THR A 167 -14.75 -1.61 10.21
CA THR A 167 -13.33 -1.29 10.25
C THR A 167 -12.69 -1.94 11.47
N MET A 168 -11.61 -2.68 11.26
CA MET A 168 -10.85 -3.43 12.27
C MET A 168 -9.53 -2.75 12.53
N GLU A 169 -8.95 -2.97 13.71
CA GLU A 169 -7.67 -2.38 14.09
C GLU A 169 -6.51 -3.28 13.69
N LEU A 170 -5.56 -2.72 12.97
CA LEU A 170 -4.26 -3.30 12.66
C LEU A 170 -3.23 -2.57 13.51
N PHE A 171 -2.29 -3.30 14.11
CA PHE A 171 -1.26 -2.72 14.95
C PHE A 171 0.12 -3.28 14.64
N ALA A 172 1.15 -2.46 14.88
CA ALA A 172 2.54 -2.85 14.95
C ALA A 172 3.16 -2.22 16.20
N ASN A 173 4.03 -2.95 16.88
CA ASN A 173 4.64 -2.49 18.11
C ASN A 173 6.16 -2.79 18.12
N PRO A 174 6.94 -2.18 17.20
CA PRO A 174 8.38 -2.32 17.21
C PRO A 174 8.99 -1.72 18.47
N ALA A 175 10.02 -2.37 18.99
CA ALA A 175 10.76 -1.93 20.16
C ALA A 175 12.22 -1.64 19.79
N THR A 176 12.79 -0.56 20.32
CA THR A 176 14.20 -0.21 20.16
C THR A 176 14.79 0.25 21.48
N THR A 177 16.11 0.22 21.63
CA THR A 177 16.78 0.75 22.84
C THR A 177 16.97 2.26 22.71
N GLN A 178 16.98 2.95 23.85
CA GLN A 178 17.24 4.39 23.87
C GLN A 178 18.62 4.73 23.31
N GLY A 179 19.65 3.88 23.55
CA GLY A 179 20.99 4.08 23.01
C GLY A 179 21.04 4.09 21.48
N ILE A 180 20.28 3.20 20.83
CA ILE A 180 20.18 3.21 19.36
C ILE A 180 19.53 4.50 18.87
N LEU A 181 18.51 5.01 19.57
CA LEU A 181 17.85 6.26 19.19
C LEU A 181 18.79 7.48 19.33
N ASP A 182 19.68 7.46 20.32
CA ASP A 182 20.60 8.57 20.60
C ASP A 182 21.86 8.54 19.71
N ASP A 183 22.39 7.33 19.42
CA ASP A 183 23.68 7.14 18.75
C ASP A 183 23.59 6.84 17.25
N ALA A 184 22.40 6.58 16.72
CA ALA A 184 22.25 6.21 15.32
C ALA A 184 22.55 7.37 14.36
N SER A 185 23.41 7.09 13.38
CA SER A 185 23.70 7.99 12.26
C SER A 185 22.61 8.03 11.20
N VAL A 186 21.66 7.08 11.24
CA VAL A 186 20.55 6.93 10.30
C VAL A 186 19.28 7.51 10.90
N ASN A 187 18.40 8.03 10.05
CA ASN A 187 17.08 8.48 10.48
C ASN A 187 16.20 7.26 10.84
N ILE A 188 16.20 6.88 12.12
CA ILE A 188 15.44 5.73 12.65
C ILE A 188 13.93 5.94 12.47
N GLU A 189 13.46 7.18 12.53
CA GLU A 189 12.05 7.52 12.32
C GLU A 189 11.59 7.10 10.90
N ALA A 190 12.33 7.50 9.88
CA ALA A 190 11.99 7.17 8.49
C ALA A 190 12.09 5.66 8.25
N TRP A 191 13.14 5.01 8.74
CA TRP A 191 13.31 3.57 8.63
C TRP A 191 12.19 2.79 9.34
N LEU A 192 11.82 3.20 10.56
CA LEU A 192 10.73 2.56 11.31
C LEU A 192 9.38 2.74 10.60
N ALA A 193 9.13 3.93 10.03
CA ALA A 193 7.91 4.20 9.27
C ALA A 193 7.83 3.32 8.03
N GLU A 194 8.96 3.11 7.34
CA GLU A 194 9.04 2.24 6.16
C GLU A 194 8.79 0.78 6.52
N GLU A 195 9.43 0.24 7.55
CA GLU A 195 9.24 -1.13 8.02
C GLU A 195 7.80 -1.41 8.48
N VAL A 196 7.22 -0.49 9.26
CA VAL A 196 5.82 -0.61 9.68
C VAL A 196 4.89 -0.50 8.48
N GLY A 197 5.21 0.37 7.51
CA GLY A 197 4.47 0.49 6.25
C GLY A 197 4.43 -0.82 5.48
N ILE A 198 5.58 -1.46 5.30
CA ILE A 198 5.71 -2.77 4.62
C ILE A 198 4.91 -3.84 5.36
N ALA A 199 5.07 -3.92 6.69
CA ALA A 199 4.35 -4.90 7.51
C ALA A 199 2.82 -4.71 7.43
N PHE A 200 2.35 -3.46 7.43
CA PHE A 200 0.93 -3.15 7.27
C PHE A 200 0.42 -3.53 5.88
N ASP A 201 1.19 -3.25 4.84
CA ASP A 201 0.81 -3.59 3.46
C ASP A 201 0.71 -5.11 3.25
N GLU A 202 1.66 -5.90 3.75
CA GLU A 202 1.59 -7.37 3.72
C GLU A 202 0.35 -7.90 4.44
N MET A 203 0.11 -7.44 5.67
CA MET A 203 -1.04 -7.91 6.47
C MET A 203 -2.38 -7.50 5.86
N GLU A 204 -2.48 -6.27 5.33
CA GLU A 204 -3.68 -5.79 4.64
C GLU A 204 -3.90 -6.54 3.32
N GLY A 205 -2.86 -6.72 2.51
CA GLY A 205 -2.92 -7.45 1.25
C GLY A 205 -3.44 -8.87 1.46
N ALA A 206 -2.85 -9.61 2.40
CA ALA A 206 -3.30 -10.94 2.78
C ALA A 206 -4.75 -10.95 3.30
N ALA A 207 -5.14 -9.93 4.08
CA ALA A 207 -6.50 -9.83 4.61
C ALA A 207 -7.53 -9.53 3.51
N PHE A 208 -7.23 -8.69 2.53
CA PHE A 208 -8.13 -8.38 1.42
C PHE A 208 -8.35 -9.56 0.47
N VAL A 209 -7.37 -10.43 0.36
CA VAL A 209 -7.47 -11.66 -0.47
C VAL A 209 -8.17 -12.78 0.30
N SER A 210 -7.66 -13.18 1.47
CA SER A 210 -8.05 -14.40 2.18
C SER A 210 -8.59 -14.18 3.60
N GLY A 211 -8.71 -12.94 4.09
CA GLY A 211 -9.16 -12.63 5.44
C GLY A 211 -10.56 -13.19 5.75
N ASN A 212 -10.76 -13.67 6.96
CA ASN A 212 -12.00 -14.34 7.39
C ASN A 212 -13.11 -13.37 7.85
N GLY A 213 -12.84 -12.06 7.96
CA GLY A 213 -13.81 -11.07 8.44
C GLY A 213 -13.98 -11.02 9.96
N VAL A 214 -13.17 -11.77 10.73
CA VAL A 214 -13.14 -11.73 12.20
C VAL A 214 -11.83 -11.09 12.63
N ALA A 215 -11.90 -9.95 13.31
CA ALA A 215 -10.76 -9.12 13.70
C ALA A 215 -9.82 -8.67 12.53
N ARG A 216 -10.21 -8.92 11.29
CA ARG A 216 -9.53 -8.51 10.06
C ARG A 216 -10.53 -8.34 8.91
N PRO A 217 -10.23 -7.55 7.87
CA PRO A 217 -11.09 -7.39 6.70
C PRO A 217 -11.51 -8.74 6.09
N ARG A 218 -12.67 -8.81 5.49
CA ARG A 218 -13.14 -10.00 4.82
C ARG A 218 -12.63 -10.03 3.38
N GLY A 219 -11.71 -10.96 3.10
CA GLY A 219 -11.14 -11.18 1.78
C GLY A 219 -12.14 -11.78 0.79
N PHE A 220 -11.96 -11.51 -0.50
CA PHE A 220 -12.90 -12.01 -1.51
C PHE A 220 -12.86 -13.54 -1.66
N LEU A 221 -11.74 -14.22 -1.33
CA LEU A 221 -11.67 -15.69 -1.35
C LEU A 221 -12.39 -16.36 -0.17
N SER A 222 -12.73 -15.62 0.89
CA SER A 222 -13.42 -16.16 2.06
C SER A 222 -14.94 -16.26 1.90
N TYR A 223 -15.48 -15.73 0.81
CA TYR A 223 -16.89 -15.89 0.47
C TYR A 223 -17.14 -17.25 -0.17
N THR A 224 -18.36 -17.75 -0.03
CA THR A 224 -18.75 -19.04 -0.61
C THR A 224 -18.61 -19.01 -2.13
N ALA A 225 -17.70 -19.82 -2.66
CA ALA A 225 -17.54 -20.02 -4.08
C ALA A 225 -18.51 -21.11 -4.56
N VAL A 226 -19.24 -20.84 -5.64
CA VAL A 226 -20.17 -21.77 -6.28
C VAL A 226 -19.92 -21.85 -7.78
N ALA A 227 -20.27 -22.95 -8.41
CA ALA A 227 -20.20 -23.03 -9.87
C ALA A 227 -20.97 -21.88 -10.51
N ASN A 228 -20.45 -21.30 -11.59
CA ASN A 228 -21.03 -20.10 -12.21
C ASN A 228 -22.51 -20.28 -12.62
N ALA A 229 -22.91 -21.50 -12.98
CA ALA A 229 -24.30 -21.82 -13.29
C ALA A 229 -25.25 -21.69 -12.09
N SER A 230 -24.73 -21.86 -10.85
CA SER A 230 -25.50 -21.76 -9.60
C SER A 230 -25.24 -20.45 -8.86
N TYR A 231 -24.81 -19.42 -9.58
CA TYR A 231 -24.50 -18.12 -9.02
C TYR A 231 -25.73 -17.48 -8.34
N ALA A 232 -25.52 -16.98 -7.14
CA ALA A 232 -26.50 -16.19 -6.40
C ALA A 232 -25.79 -15.02 -5.69
N TRP A 233 -26.55 -14.00 -5.29
CA TRP A 233 -25.98 -12.91 -4.50
C TRP A 233 -25.36 -13.41 -3.18
N GLU A 234 -24.32 -12.78 -2.71
CA GLU A 234 -23.44 -13.21 -1.58
C GLU A 234 -22.55 -14.41 -1.86
N LYS A 235 -22.60 -14.96 -3.05
CA LYS A 235 -21.70 -16.05 -3.49
C LYS A 235 -20.89 -15.57 -4.69
N ILE A 236 -19.68 -16.11 -4.83
CA ILE A 236 -18.82 -15.79 -5.97
C ILE A 236 -18.84 -16.98 -6.93
N GLY A 237 -19.12 -16.71 -8.21
CA GLY A 237 -19.12 -17.74 -9.23
C GLY A 237 -17.70 -18.19 -9.58
N TYR A 238 -17.46 -19.49 -9.69
CA TYR A 238 -16.19 -20.03 -10.19
C TYR A 238 -16.38 -20.82 -11.48
N VAL A 239 -15.29 -20.94 -12.23
CA VAL A 239 -15.10 -21.83 -13.37
C VAL A 239 -14.04 -22.85 -12.98
N ALA A 240 -14.28 -24.14 -13.26
CA ALA A 240 -13.31 -25.19 -12.95
C ALA A 240 -12.15 -25.20 -13.95
N SER A 241 -10.94 -25.54 -13.49
CA SER A 241 -9.75 -25.64 -14.35
C SER A 241 -9.73 -26.87 -15.26
N GLY A 242 -10.63 -27.84 -15.01
CA GLY A 242 -10.71 -29.07 -15.78
C GLY A 242 -9.74 -30.19 -15.33
N ALA A 243 -8.94 -29.96 -14.30
CA ALA A 243 -8.07 -30.97 -13.68
C ALA A 243 -8.08 -30.85 -12.15
N ALA A 244 -7.85 -31.96 -11.43
CA ALA A 244 -8.01 -32.02 -9.98
C ALA A 244 -7.00 -31.19 -9.18
N ALA A 245 -5.78 -31.02 -9.68
CA ALA A 245 -4.68 -30.36 -8.96
C ALA A 245 -3.83 -29.43 -9.83
N ASP A 246 -4.20 -29.24 -11.09
CA ASP A 246 -3.51 -28.37 -12.04
C ASP A 246 -4.50 -27.85 -13.08
N PHE A 247 -4.01 -27.17 -14.11
CA PHE A 247 -4.79 -26.80 -15.30
C PHE A 247 -5.00 -28.03 -16.19
N ALA A 248 -6.02 -27.98 -17.03
CA ALA A 248 -6.28 -29.05 -17.99
C ALA A 248 -5.06 -29.29 -18.89
N SER A 249 -4.72 -30.56 -19.11
CA SER A 249 -3.60 -30.93 -19.99
C SER A 249 -3.90 -30.71 -21.47
N SER A 250 -5.19 -30.74 -21.84
CA SER A 250 -5.67 -30.47 -23.21
C SER A 250 -6.39 -29.10 -23.22
N ASN A 251 -5.98 -28.24 -24.14
CA ASN A 251 -6.55 -26.89 -24.35
C ASN A 251 -6.77 -26.07 -23.05
N PRO A 252 -5.72 -25.85 -22.24
CA PRO A 252 -5.87 -25.14 -20.96
C PRO A 252 -6.35 -23.69 -21.12
N SER A 253 -6.26 -23.11 -22.32
CA SER A 253 -6.74 -21.75 -22.62
C SER A 253 -8.25 -21.63 -22.63
N ASP A 254 -8.99 -22.71 -22.91
CA ASP A 254 -10.44 -22.67 -23.04
C ASP A 254 -11.11 -22.25 -21.72
N GLN A 255 -10.61 -22.75 -20.58
CA GLN A 255 -11.11 -22.39 -19.26
C GLN A 255 -10.90 -20.89 -18.92
N PHE A 256 -9.84 -20.27 -19.45
CA PHE A 256 -9.63 -18.83 -19.30
C PHE A 256 -10.62 -18.04 -20.16
N ILE A 257 -10.93 -18.52 -21.36
CA ILE A 257 -11.98 -17.93 -22.22
C ILE A 257 -13.34 -18.05 -21.52
N ASP A 258 -13.66 -19.21 -20.96
CA ASP A 258 -14.89 -19.43 -20.20
C ASP A 258 -14.96 -18.50 -18.97
N LEU A 259 -13.86 -18.30 -18.26
CA LEU A 259 -13.78 -17.37 -17.13
C LEU A 259 -14.07 -15.92 -17.55
N ILE A 260 -13.52 -15.49 -18.70
CA ILE A 260 -13.77 -14.17 -19.27
C ILE A 260 -15.27 -14.04 -19.61
N HIS A 261 -15.85 -15.06 -20.24
CA HIS A 261 -17.26 -15.03 -20.65
C HIS A 261 -18.23 -15.23 -19.47
N ALA A 262 -17.80 -15.82 -18.37
CA ALA A 262 -18.59 -15.88 -17.13
C ALA A 262 -18.82 -14.50 -16.50
N LEU A 263 -17.95 -13.52 -16.79
CA LEU A 263 -18.14 -12.13 -16.35
C LEU A 263 -19.02 -11.38 -17.35
N LYS A 264 -20.01 -10.62 -16.86
CA LYS A 264 -20.89 -9.81 -17.73
C LYS A 264 -20.11 -8.73 -18.49
N PRO A 265 -20.51 -8.40 -19.74
CA PRO A 265 -19.78 -7.43 -20.58
C PRO A 265 -19.51 -6.07 -19.94
N GLY A 266 -20.44 -5.57 -19.11
CA GLY A 266 -20.29 -4.28 -18.43
C GLY A 266 -19.16 -4.22 -17.40
N TYR A 267 -18.65 -5.36 -16.91
CA TYR A 267 -17.51 -5.43 -16.01
C TYR A 267 -16.20 -5.73 -16.74
N ARG A 268 -16.25 -6.36 -17.93
CA ARG A 268 -15.06 -6.78 -18.68
C ARG A 268 -14.16 -5.64 -19.09
N GLN A 269 -14.70 -4.44 -19.33
CA GLN A 269 -13.91 -3.28 -19.79
C GLN A 269 -12.79 -2.90 -18.83
N ASN A 270 -13.00 -3.06 -17.52
CA ASN A 270 -12.01 -2.74 -16.47
C ASN A 270 -11.54 -3.99 -15.71
N ALA A 271 -11.82 -5.17 -16.26
CA ALA A 271 -11.46 -6.42 -15.61
C ALA A 271 -9.96 -6.68 -15.69
N THR A 272 -9.41 -7.25 -14.63
CA THR A 272 -8.01 -7.60 -14.47
C THR A 272 -7.90 -9.01 -13.94
N PHE A 273 -6.94 -9.77 -14.44
CA PHE A 273 -6.55 -11.04 -13.83
C PHE A 273 -5.68 -10.78 -12.62
N LEU A 274 -5.98 -11.44 -11.52
CA LEU A 274 -5.17 -11.45 -10.29
C LEU A 274 -4.80 -12.88 -9.95
N MET A 275 -3.51 -13.14 -9.77
CA MET A 275 -2.98 -14.46 -9.48
C MET A 275 -1.60 -14.37 -8.84
N ASN A 276 -1.12 -15.46 -8.27
CA ASN A 276 0.27 -15.57 -7.79
C ASN A 276 1.25 -15.65 -8.97
N ASP A 277 2.49 -15.18 -8.79
CA ASP A 277 3.53 -15.22 -9.82
C ASP A 277 3.88 -16.65 -10.26
N LEU A 278 3.88 -17.61 -9.33
CA LEU A 278 4.06 -19.04 -9.66
C LEU A 278 2.95 -19.57 -10.57
N THR A 279 1.70 -19.14 -10.32
CA THR A 279 0.55 -19.48 -11.18
C THR A 279 0.72 -18.85 -12.56
N LEU A 280 1.15 -17.60 -12.63
CA LEU A 280 1.44 -16.90 -13.87
C LEU A 280 2.55 -17.62 -14.67
N SER A 281 3.61 -18.06 -13.99
CA SER A 281 4.68 -18.86 -14.59
C SER A 281 4.18 -20.16 -15.24
N LYS A 282 3.23 -20.84 -14.57
CA LYS A 282 2.59 -22.05 -15.13
C LYS A 282 1.79 -21.73 -16.37
N ILE A 283 1.00 -20.67 -16.36
CA ILE A 283 0.18 -20.24 -17.50
C ILE A 283 1.06 -19.86 -18.70
N ARG A 284 2.18 -19.19 -18.45
CA ARG A 284 3.16 -18.84 -19.50
C ARG A 284 3.78 -20.06 -20.16
N LYS A 285 3.82 -21.21 -19.48
CA LYS A 285 4.37 -22.47 -20.00
C LYS A 285 3.36 -23.28 -20.82
N PHE A 286 2.13 -22.82 -20.99
CA PHE A 286 1.18 -23.50 -21.87
C PHE A 286 1.68 -23.53 -23.28
N LYS A 287 1.59 -24.72 -23.89
CA LYS A 287 2.07 -24.99 -25.23
C LYS A 287 0.94 -25.52 -26.10
N THR A 288 1.05 -25.27 -27.40
CA THR A 288 0.23 -25.93 -28.42
C THR A 288 0.63 -27.39 -28.56
N THR A 289 -0.15 -28.17 -29.29
CA THR A 289 0.19 -29.56 -29.66
C THR A 289 1.48 -29.63 -30.49
N THR A 290 1.87 -28.54 -31.14
CA THR A 290 3.13 -28.40 -31.90
C THR A 290 4.33 -27.99 -31.04
N GLY A 291 4.13 -27.72 -29.71
CA GLY A 291 5.19 -27.36 -28.78
C GLY A 291 5.48 -25.86 -28.68
N GLU A 292 4.78 -25.01 -29.39
CA GLU A 292 4.91 -23.56 -29.34
C GLU A 292 4.18 -23.00 -28.09
N TYR A 293 4.71 -21.95 -27.50
CA TYR A 293 4.07 -21.29 -26.37
C TYR A 293 2.80 -20.57 -26.81
N LEU A 294 1.68 -20.83 -26.15
CA LEU A 294 0.38 -20.20 -26.42
C LEU A 294 0.36 -18.72 -26.07
N TRP A 295 1.11 -18.33 -25.06
CA TRP A 295 1.21 -16.95 -24.63
C TRP A 295 2.63 -16.42 -24.76
N GLN A 296 2.78 -15.45 -25.65
CA GLN A 296 4.01 -14.69 -25.76
C GLN A 296 3.83 -13.35 -25.05
N PRO A 297 4.66 -13.03 -24.04
CA PRO A 297 4.63 -11.71 -23.41
C PRO A 297 4.99 -10.64 -24.45
N SER A 298 4.42 -9.43 -24.29
CA SER A 298 4.78 -8.30 -25.15
C SER A 298 6.30 -8.08 -25.13
N LEU A 299 6.90 -7.99 -26.31
CA LEU A 299 8.32 -7.66 -26.48
C LEU A 299 8.58 -6.15 -26.28
N GLN A 300 7.53 -5.33 -26.13
CA GLN A 300 7.67 -3.92 -25.82
C GLN A 300 8.01 -3.72 -24.33
N ALA A 301 9.15 -3.13 -24.07
CA ALA A 301 9.56 -2.73 -22.72
C ALA A 301 8.52 -1.75 -22.14
N GLY A 302 8.04 -2.03 -20.91
CA GLY A 302 7.07 -1.19 -20.20
C GLY A 302 5.59 -1.47 -20.51
N ALA A 303 5.26 -2.37 -21.44
CA ALA A 303 3.87 -2.79 -21.64
C ALA A 303 3.43 -3.73 -20.51
N PRO A 304 2.26 -3.50 -19.85
CA PRO A 304 1.76 -4.40 -18.83
C PRO A 304 1.52 -5.80 -19.40
N SER A 305 1.77 -6.83 -18.59
CA SER A 305 1.47 -8.22 -18.98
C SER A 305 -0.03 -8.36 -19.26
N GLN A 306 -0.38 -8.87 -20.45
CA GLN A 306 -1.75 -9.10 -20.88
C GLN A 306 -1.97 -10.56 -21.16
N LEU A 307 -3.08 -11.11 -20.67
CA LEU A 307 -3.56 -12.45 -20.98
C LEU A 307 -4.90 -12.32 -21.69
N LEU A 308 -4.98 -12.83 -22.92
CA LEU A 308 -6.19 -12.75 -23.76
C LEU A 308 -6.74 -11.32 -23.92
N GLY A 309 -5.85 -10.31 -23.96
CA GLY A 309 -6.21 -8.90 -24.09
C GLY A 309 -6.55 -8.18 -22.79
N TYR A 310 -6.52 -8.85 -21.63
CA TYR A 310 -6.77 -8.27 -20.31
C TYR A 310 -5.49 -8.13 -19.50
N ARG A 311 -5.44 -7.10 -18.68
CA ARG A 311 -4.31 -6.84 -17.78
C ARG A 311 -4.15 -7.97 -16.76
N VAL A 312 -2.91 -8.33 -16.46
CA VAL A 312 -2.55 -9.29 -15.41
C VAL A 312 -1.79 -8.56 -14.32
N GLU A 313 -2.24 -8.72 -13.08
CA GLU A 313 -1.54 -8.28 -11.88
C GLU A 313 -1.17 -9.50 -11.04
N THR A 314 0.00 -9.46 -10.44
CA THR A 314 0.47 -10.50 -9.53
C THR A 314 0.30 -10.05 -8.08
N ASP A 315 -0.09 -10.99 -7.23
CA ASP A 315 -0.23 -10.79 -5.78
C ASP A 315 0.19 -12.08 -5.07
N ASP A 316 1.20 -11.98 -4.22
CA ASP A 316 1.74 -13.12 -3.49
C ASP A 316 0.77 -13.68 -2.45
N SER A 317 -0.25 -12.91 -2.06
CA SER A 317 -1.32 -13.36 -1.16
C SER A 317 -2.32 -14.32 -1.83
N MET A 318 -2.29 -14.43 -3.17
CA MET A 318 -3.12 -15.39 -3.88
C MET A 318 -2.59 -16.82 -3.72
N PRO A 319 -3.47 -17.81 -3.53
CA PRO A 319 -3.06 -19.21 -3.36
C PRO A 319 -2.42 -19.76 -4.64
N ASP A 320 -1.42 -20.60 -4.44
CA ASP A 320 -0.80 -21.38 -5.50
C ASP A 320 -1.77 -22.39 -6.13
N VAL A 321 -1.39 -22.89 -7.29
CA VAL A 321 -2.13 -23.97 -7.98
C VAL A 321 -2.04 -25.26 -7.17
N ALA A 322 -3.12 -25.61 -6.51
CA ALA A 322 -3.29 -26.82 -5.72
C ALA A 322 -4.75 -27.32 -5.82
N ALA A 323 -4.99 -28.55 -5.45
CA ALA A 323 -6.33 -29.14 -5.48
C ALA A 323 -7.36 -28.28 -4.70
N ASN A 324 -8.47 -27.96 -5.33
CA ASN A 324 -9.53 -27.10 -4.82
C ASN A 324 -9.12 -25.63 -4.51
N ALA A 325 -7.92 -25.20 -4.84
CA ALA A 325 -7.49 -23.82 -4.66
C ALA A 325 -8.19 -22.88 -5.66
N LEU A 326 -8.44 -21.65 -5.21
CA LEU A 326 -8.97 -20.55 -6.03
C LEU A 326 -7.80 -19.68 -6.49
N SER A 327 -7.01 -20.19 -7.45
CA SER A 327 -5.69 -19.65 -7.77
C SER A 327 -5.72 -18.46 -8.75
N VAL A 328 -6.83 -18.25 -9.45
CA VAL A 328 -6.97 -17.12 -10.40
C VAL A 328 -8.29 -16.41 -10.12
N ALA A 329 -8.23 -15.09 -10.04
CA ALA A 329 -9.40 -14.24 -10.01
C ALA A 329 -9.44 -13.37 -11.28
N PHE A 330 -10.61 -13.24 -11.90
CA PHE A 330 -10.87 -12.33 -13.00
C PHE A 330 -12.02 -11.41 -12.60
N ALA A 331 -11.72 -10.12 -12.42
CA ALA A 331 -12.68 -9.21 -11.81
C ALA A 331 -12.45 -7.76 -12.23
N ASP A 332 -13.54 -6.98 -12.25
CA ASP A 332 -13.48 -5.53 -12.06
C ASP A 332 -13.39 -5.25 -10.54
N PHE A 333 -12.19 -5.25 -9.99
CA PHE A 333 -11.97 -5.07 -8.56
C PHE A 333 -12.48 -3.71 -8.05
N ARG A 334 -12.48 -2.68 -8.88
CA ARG A 334 -12.97 -1.35 -8.48
C ARG A 334 -14.47 -1.35 -8.19
N ARG A 335 -15.23 -2.18 -8.89
CA ARG A 335 -16.66 -2.40 -8.62
C ARG A 335 -16.91 -3.55 -7.67
N GLY A 336 -16.03 -4.56 -7.69
CA GLY A 336 -16.20 -5.79 -6.93
C GLY A 336 -15.81 -5.69 -5.47
N TYR A 337 -14.77 -4.94 -5.12
CA TYR A 337 -14.22 -4.90 -3.77
C TYR A 337 -14.07 -3.48 -3.26
N ILE A 338 -14.45 -3.26 -2.00
CA ILE A 338 -14.31 -1.97 -1.31
C ILE A 338 -13.36 -2.10 -0.13
N ILE A 339 -12.46 -1.15 0.00
CA ILE A 339 -11.58 -0.96 1.15
C ILE A 339 -12.07 0.29 1.87
N THR A 340 -12.28 0.18 3.18
CA THR A 340 -12.71 1.30 4.03
C THR A 340 -11.60 1.68 5.00
N ASP A 341 -11.02 2.84 4.81
CA ASP A 341 -10.02 3.40 5.71
C ASP A 341 -10.70 4.35 6.71
N ARG A 342 -10.49 4.08 8.01
CA ARG A 342 -11.02 4.92 9.08
C ARG A 342 -9.91 5.55 9.85
N MET A 343 -9.51 6.68 9.76
CA MET A 343 -8.37 7.33 10.42
C MET A 343 -7.03 6.87 9.86
N GLY A 344 -6.10 7.78 9.80
CA GLY A 344 -4.72 7.51 9.46
C GLY A 344 -3.97 6.66 10.49
N VAL A 345 -2.70 6.50 10.26
CA VAL A 345 -1.79 5.80 11.17
C VAL A 345 -1.56 6.66 12.42
N ARG A 346 -1.66 6.04 13.59
CA ARG A 346 -1.34 6.66 14.88
C ARG A 346 -0.11 6.00 15.47
N VAL A 347 0.84 6.80 15.94
CA VAL A 347 2.06 6.32 16.59
C VAL A 347 2.06 6.82 18.03
N LEU A 348 2.19 5.90 18.99
CA LEU A 348 2.37 6.19 20.40
C LEU A 348 3.73 5.69 20.86
N ARG A 349 4.60 6.59 21.32
CA ARG A 349 5.87 6.23 21.94
C ARG A 349 5.65 5.86 23.41
N ASP A 350 6.02 4.64 23.79
CA ASP A 350 5.94 4.14 25.17
C ASP A 350 7.32 3.72 25.68
N PRO A 351 7.97 4.58 26.52
CA PRO A 351 9.25 4.26 27.15
C PRO A 351 9.09 3.59 28.53
N PHE A 352 7.84 3.33 28.99
CA PHE A 352 7.58 2.93 30.37
C PHE A 352 7.23 1.46 30.51
N SER A 353 6.50 0.87 29.57
CA SER A 353 5.94 -0.47 29.69
C SER A 353 6.96 -1.60 29.59
N ALA A 354 8.08 -1.42 28.89
CA ALA A 354 9.05 -2.49 28.65
C ALA A 354 10.51 -2.01 28.77
N LYS A 355 10.91 -1.50 29.94
CA LYS A 355 12.29 -1.05 30.18
C LYS A 355 13.30 -2.20 29.99
N PRO A 356 14.44 -2.02 29.30
CA PRO A 356 15.05 -0.77 28.80
C PRO A 356 14.63 -0.35 27.39
N TYR A 357 13.62 -0.96 26.82
CA TYR A 357 13.16 -0.70 25.46
C TYR A 357 12.15 0.45 25.40
N VAL A 358 12.19 1.20 24.30
CA VAL A 358 11.18 2.16 23.89
C VAL A 358 10.31 1.51 22.84
N MET A 359 9.00 1.43 23.05
CA MET A 359 8.05 0.83 22.13
C MET A 359 7.36 1.91 21.32
N PHE A 360 7.13 1.64 20.01
CA PHE A 360 6.41 2.52 19.10
C PHE A 360 5.10 1.83 18.69
N TYR A 361 4.09 2.00 19.53
CA TYR A 361 2.77 1.42 19.27
C TYR A 361 2.09 2.17 18.12
N THR A 362 2.07 1.55 16.96
CA THR A 362 1.49 2.11 15.74
C THR A 362 0.19 1.38 15.43
N THR A 363 -0.89 2.12 15.20
CA THR A 363 -2.20 1.56 14.90
C THR A 363 -2.82 2.19 13.67
N LYS A 364 -3.59 1.39 12.94
CA LYS A 364 -4.41 1.81 11.81
C LYS A 364 -5.74 1.07 11.84
N ARG A 365 -6.82 1.69 11.35
CA ARG A 365 -8.12 1.04 11.27
C ARG A 365 -8.56 0.93 9.82
N VAL A 366 -8.68 -0.31 9.35
CA VAL A 366 -9.04 -0.65 7.98
C VAL A 366 -10.13 -1.71 7.96
N GLY A 367 -11.02 -1.60 7.00
CA GLY A 367 -12.05 -2.60 6.71
C GLY A 367 -12.06 -2.94 5.22
N GLY A 368 -12.78 -3.98 4.86
CA GLY A 368 -12.92 -4.36 3.46
C GLY A 368 -13.91 -5.50 3.27
N GLY A 369 -14.41 -5.60 2.06
CA GLY A 369 -15.30 -6.67 1.67
C GLY A 369 -15.75 -6.58 0.22
N VAL A 370 -16.37 -7.64 -0.27
CA VAL A 370 -16.94 -7.67 -1.60
C VAL A 370 -18.16 -6.76 -1.65
N GLN A 371 -18.17 -5.84 -2.61
CA GLN A 371 -19.24 -4.89 -2.82
C GLN A 371 -20.23 -5.40 -3.89
N ASP A 372 -19.70 -5.98 -4.96
CA ASP A 372 -20.52 -6.55 -6.03
C ASP A 372 -19.99 -7.95 -6.39
N PHE A 373 -20.76 -8.96 -6.03
CA PHE A 373 -20.41 -10.36 -6.26
C PHE A 373 -20.45 -10.76 -7.74
N ALA A 374 -21.19 -10.03 -8.56
CA ALA A 374 -21.26 -10.28 -10.00
C ALA A 374 -19.99 -9.80 -10.73
N ALA A 375 -19.26 -8.85 -10.14
CA ALA A 375 -18.06 -8.26 -10.71
C ALA A 375 -16.79 -9.12 -10.52
N ILE A 376 -16.86 -10.22 -9.74
CA ILE A 376 -15.75 -11.10 -9.43
C ILE A 376 -16.08 -12.52 -9.89
N LYS A 377 -15.15 -13.13 -10.61
CA LYS A 377 -15.18 -14.55 -10.98
C LYS A 377 -13.86 -15.20 -10.62
N LEU A 378 -13.91 -16.45 -10.19
CA LEU A 378 -12.75 -17.20 -9.74
C LEU A 378 -12.53 -18.41 -10.64
N MET A 379 -11.30 -18.87 -10.72
CA MET A 379 -10.97 -20.18 -11.28
C MET A 379 -10.60 -21.11 -10.12
N LYS A 380 -11.36 -22.17 -10.00
CA LYS A 380 -11.11 -23.23 -9.02
C LYS A 380 -10.33 -24.35 -9.68
N ILE A 381 -9.26 -24.79 -9.05
CA ILE A 381 -8.47 -25.94 -9.51
C ILE A 381 -9.21 -27.23 -9.14
N ALA A 382 -10.10 -27.65 -10.03
CA ALA A 382 -10.97 -28.83 -9.86
C ALA A 382 -11.39 -29.36 -11.23
N THR A 383 -11.91 -30.57 -11.26
CA THR A 383 -12.46 -31.18 -12.49
C THR A 383 -13.83 -30.64 -12.87
N SER A 384 -14.61 -30.14 -11.90
CA SER A 384 -15.96 -29.61 -12.10
C SER A 384 -16.31 -28.60 -10.98
#